data_b5e3eae0ec5897b7923afc1f5bf11ea2
#
_entry.id   b5e3eae0ec5897b7923afc1f5bf11ea2
#
_cell.length_a   1.000
_cell.length_b   1.000
_cell.length_c   1.000
_cell.angle_alpha   90.00
_cell.angle_beta   90.00
_cell.angle_gamma   90.00
#
_symmetry.space_group_name_H-M   'P 1'
#
loop_
_entity.id
_entity.type
_entity.pdbx_description
1 polymer ?
#
loop_
_entity_poly.entity_id
_entity_poly.type
_entity_poly.pdbx_seq_one_letter_code
_entity_poly.pdbx_strand_id
1 'polypeptide(L)'
;MKRLFRHACAMLAVLLVMSMFTVVNASAANGTTIDTTNAKYGFVTVNYTSNAKLKVGIQYGSEKVSYKNCPSGKDAVFSLEQGDGTYTISLCENISGTTYRVVTSKKVNAKIENAYAPYLIATTDVQFTSGDDVCKKAAELCKDAKTDMDKVTAIYNYIAGHYTYDTKLASDITSGKVSKYIPDTAATLNSNKGICYDLASLFAAMCRSQDIPCTLTKGYAGSSYHAWNKVNVSGNWYQIDMTYAVTK
;
A
#
# COMPACT_ATOMS: atom_id res chain seq x y z
N MET A 1 35.20 -46.01 8.48
CA MET A 1 33.75 -46.12 8.32
C MET A 1 33.18 -44.70 8.24
N LYS A 2 32.94 -44.23 7.02
CA LYS A 2 32.44 -42.86 6.74
C LYS A 2 30.92 -42.93 6.71
N ARG A 3 30.22 -42.26 7.64
CA ARG A 3 28.78 -42.08 7.60
C ARG A 3 28.47 -40.87 6.73
N LEU A 4 27.89 -41.10 5.56
CA LEU A 4 27.29 -40.07 4.73
C LEU A 4 25.97 -39.60 5.39
N PHE A 5 25.92 -38.36 5.80
CA PHE A 5 24.67 -37.67 6.09
C PHE A 5 24.06 -37.20 4.76
N ARG A 6 23.01 -37.87 4.31
CA ARG A 6 22.17 -37.41 3.19
C ARG A 6 21.23 -36.36 3.73
N HIS A 7 21.50 -35.10 3.42
CA HIS A 7 20.53 -34.02 3.61
C HIS A 7 19.49 -34.13 2.48
N ALA A 8 18.29 -34.55 2.84
CA ALA A 8 17.13 -34.47 1.96
C ALA A 8 16.72 -33.01 1.88
N CYS A 9 17.11 -32.35 0.78
CA CYS A 9 16.62 -31.05 0.42
C CYS A 9 15.19 -31.24 -0.09
N ALA A 10 14.19 -30.99 0.76
CA ALA A 10 12.80 -30.92 0.35
C ALA A 10 12.62 -29.64 -0.48
N MET A 11 12.75 -29.76 -1.80
CA MET A 11 12.27 -28.73 -2.74
C MET A 11 10.75 -28.69 -2.64
N LEU A 12 10.24 -27.69 -1.93
CA LEU A 12 8.84 -27.32 -1.99
C LEU A 12 8.61 -26.67 -3.37
N ALA A 13 8.21 -27.49 -4.33
CA ALA A 13 7.73 -27.01 -5.62
C ALA A 13 6.46 -26.19 -5.36
N VAL A 14 6.58 -24.85 -5.40
CA VAL A 14 5.45 -23.96 -5.51
C VAL A 14 4.86 -24.20 -6.89
N LEU A 15 3.85 -25.07 -6.95
CA LEU A 15 2.98 -25.21 -8.11
C LEU A 15 2.32 -23.87 -8.37
N LEU A 16 2.85 -23.15 -9.36
CA LEU A 16 2.19 -21.99 -9.96
C LEU A 16 0.98 -22.55 -10.71
N VAL A 17 -0.15 -22.67 -10.03
CA VAL A 17 -1.43 -22.95 -10.67
C VAL A 17 -1.75 -21.71 -11.51
N MET A 18 -1.37 -21.75 -12.78
CA MET A 18 -1.94 -20.90 -13.81
C MET A 18 -3.41 -21.32 -13.94
N SER A 19 -4.27 -20.80 -13.05
CA SER A 19 -5.70 -20.89 -13.26
C SER A 19 -6.02 -20.10 -14.52
N MET A 20 -6.41 -20.80 -15.59
CA MET A 20 -7.04 -20.19 -16.76
C MET A 20 -8.25 -19.40 -16.25
N PHE A 21 -8.12 -18.09 -16.20
CA PHE A 21 -9.24 -17.22 -15.89
C PHE A 21 -10.20 -17.27 -17.07
N THR A 22 -11.27 -18.03 -16.94
CA THR A 22 -12.44 -17.81 -17.76
C THR A 22 -13.00 -16.45 -17.36
N VAL A 23 -12.84 -15.46 -18.24
CA VAL A 23 -13.54 -14.17 -18.10
C VAL A 23 -15.01 -14.46 -18.36
N VAL A 24 -15.74 -14.82 -17.31
CA VAL A 24 -17.19 -14.73 -17.32
C VAL A 24 -17.48 -13.23 -17.27
N ASN A 25 -17.97 -12.67 -18.39
CA ASN A 25 -18.56 -11.35 -18.41
C ASN A 25 -19.81 -11.39 -17.51
N ALA A 26 -19.61 -11.21 -16.22
CA ALA A 26 -20.70 -10.91 -15.32
C ALA A 26 -21.18 -9.50 -15.68
N SER A 27 -22.43 -9.39 -16.15
CA SER A 27 -23.13 -8.10 -16.20
C SER A 27 -22.89 -7.38 -14.91
N ALA A 28 -22.44 -6.12 -14.99
CA ALA A 28 -22.16 -5.29 -13.82
C ALA A 28 -23.36 -5.37 -12.87
N ALA A 29 -23.18 -6.04 -11.74
CA ALA A 29 -24.15 -5.98 -10.66
C ALA A 29 -24.25 -4.52 -10.20
N ASN A 30 -25.44 -4.02 -10.03
CA ASN A 30 -25.72 -2.65 -9.61
C ASN A 30 -24.76 -2.21 -8.49
N GLY A 31 -23.94 -1.18 -8.74
CA GLY A 31 -23.08 -0.56 -7.74
C GLY A 31 -21.57 -0.85 -7.85
N THR A 32 -21.09 -1.59 -8.86
CA THR A 32 -19.64 -1.77 -9.08
C THR A 32 -19.10 -0.68 -9.97
N THR A 33 -18.16 0.11 -9.49
CA THR A 33 -17.48 1.11 -10.32
C THR A 33 -15.97 0.98 -10.22
N ILE A 34 -15.31 0.95 -11.40
CA ILE A 34 -13.88 1.31 -11.52
C ILE A 34 -13.87 2.62 -12.27
N ASP A 35 -13.69 3.72 -11.54
CA ASP A 35 -13.59 5.05 -12.10
C ASP A 35 -12.12 5.36 -12.45
N THR A 36 -11.88 5.63 -13.72
CA THR A 36 -10.56 5.95 -14.27
C THR A 36 -10.45 7.41 -14.71
N THR A 37 -11.44 8.25 -14.42
CA THR A 37 -11.49 9.66 -14.82
C THR A 37 -10.29 10.45 -14.34
N ASN A 38 -9.78 10.08 -13.14
CA ASN A 38 -8.65 10.71 -12.50
C ASN A 38 -7.29 10.07 -12.85
N ALA A 39 -7.23 9.19 -13.84
CA ALA A 39 -5.96 8.55 -14.24
C ALA A 39 -4.89 9.57 -14.69
N LYS A 40 -5.30 10.72 -15.25
CA LYS A 40 -4.40 11.81 -15.60
C LYS A 40 -3.76 12.49 -14.38
N TYR A 41 -4.35 12.35 -13.20
CA TYR A 41 -3.80 12.79 -11.92
C TYR A 41 -3.09 11.66 -11.16
N GLY A 42 -2.89 10.52 -11.81
CA GLY A 42 -2.14 9.40 -11.27
C GLY A 42 -2.89 8.48 -10.33
N PHE A 43 -4.24 8.44 -10.37
CA PHE A 43 -5.02 7.52 -9.55
C PHE A 43 -6.32 7.04 -10.21
N VAL A 44 -6.87 5.97 -9.64
CA VAL A 44 -8.19 5.43 -9.96
C VAL A 44 -8.98 5.23 -8.67
N THR A 45 -10.32 5.25 -8.78
CA THR A 45 -11.22 4.98 -7.65
C THR A 45 -12.01 3.70 -7.93
N VAL A 46 -12.13 2.84 -6.91
CA VAL A 46 -12.93 1.61 -7.00
C VAL A 46 -13.95 1.61 -5.87
N ASN A 47 -15.21 1.34 -6.19
CA ASN A 47 -16.29 1.16 -5.22
C ASN A 47 -17.03 -0.14 -5.50
N TYR A 48 -17.21 -0.94 -4.45
CA TYR A 48 -17.99 -2.17 -4.51
C TYR A 48 -18.39 -2.62 -3.11
N THR A 49 -19.61 -3.11 -2.97
CA THR A 49 -20.13 -3.63 -1.71
C THR A 49 -20.14 -5.15 -1.73
N SER A 50 -19.48 -5.76 -0.75
CA SER A 50 -19.47 -7.21 -0.54
C SER A 50 -19.15 -7.56 0.91
N ASN A 51 -19.66 -8.67 1.39
CA ASN A 51 -19.29 -9.27 2.68
C ASN A 51 -17.95 -10.02 2.61
N ALA A 52 -17.50 -10.39 1.41
CA ALA A 52 -16.22 -11.07 1.20
C ALA A 52 -15.03 -10.11 1.33
N LYS A 53 -13.82 -10.66 1.39
CA LYS A 53 -12.58 -9.87 1.28
C LYS A 53 -12.44 -9.38 -0.15
N LEU A 54 -12.09 -8.12 -0.32
CA LEU A 54 -11.88 -7.50 -1.62
C LEU A 54 -10.40 -7.15 -1.82
N LYS A 55 -9.96 -7.27 -3.06
CA LYS A 55 -8.66 -6.75 -3.52
C LYS A 55 -8.82 -6.02 -4.85
N VAL A 56 -7.97 -5.04 -5.06
CA VAL A 56 -7.76 -4.44 -6.38
C VAL A 56 -6.40 -4.88 -6.90
N GLY A 57 -6.40 -5.50 -8.05
CA GLY A 57 -5.20 -5.82 -8.82
C GLY A 57 -4.89 -4.66 -9.76
N ILE A 58 -3.66 -4.19 -9.74
CA ILE A 58 -3.15 -3.15 -10.65
C ILE A 58 -2.01 -3.77 -11.44
N GLN A 59 -2.16 -3.83 -12.75
CA GLN A 59 -1.16 -4.34 -13.66
C GLN A 59 -0.75 -3.22 -14.62
N TYR A 60 0.53 -2.97 -14.76
CA TYR A 60 1.10 -2.06 -15.74
C TYR A 60 1.64 -2.87 -16.93
N GLY A 61 1.13 -2.60 -18.13
CA GLY A 61 1.51 -3.36 -19.33
C GLY A 61 1.35 -4.86 -19.13
N SER A 62 2.46 -5.59 -19.26
CA SER A 62 2.55 -7.05 -19.02
C SER A 62 3.25 -7.42 -17.70
N GLU A 63 3.52 -6.44 -16.84
CA GLU A 63 4.20 -6.67 -15.56
C GLU A 63 3.33 -7.51 -14.60
N LYS A 64 3.96 -7.97 -13.52
CA LYS A 64 3.27 -8.71 -12.46
C LYS A 64 2.20 -7.84 -11.79
N VAL A 65 1.02 -8.42 -11.59
CA VAL A 65 -0.09 -7.71 -10.91
C VAL A 65 0.27 -7.43 -9.45
N SER A 66 0.12 -6.17 -9.05
CA SER A 66 0.17 -5.75 -7.65
C SER A 66 -1.22 -5.78 -7.04
N TYR A 67 -1.40 -6.49 -5.92
CA TYR A 67 -2.69 -6.58 -5.24
C TYR A 67 -2.71 -5.73 -3.97
N LYS A 68 -3.73 -4.87 -3.86
CA LYS A 68 -3.99 -4.03 -2.68
C LYS A 68 -5.32 -4.41 -2.05
N ASN A 69 -5.44 -4.30 -0.71
CA ASN A 69 -6.72 -4.50 -0.04
C ASN A 69 -7.71 -3.40 -0.43
N CYS A 70 -8.98 -3.76 -0.58
CA CYS A 70 -10.04 -2.83 -0.93
C CYS A 70 -11.12 -2.88 0.15
N PRO A 71 -11.53 -1.73 0.73
CA PRO A 71 -12.64 -1.67 1.64
C PRO A 71 -13.95 -1.93 0.89
N SER A 72 -14.96 -2.43 1.59
CA SER A 72 -16.30 -2.65 1.06
C SER A 72 -17.19 -1.43 1.30
N GLY A 73 -18.01 -1.08 0.33
CA GLY A 73 -19.10 -0.11 0.46
C GLY A 73 -18.67 1.36 0.54
N LYS A 74 -17.43 1.68 0.18
CA LYS A 74 -16.94 3.06 0.09
C LYS A 74 -15.91 3.20 -1.02
N ASP A 75 -15.65 4.42 -1.43
CA ASP A 75 -14.63 4.73 -2.43
C ASP A 75 -13.24 4.37 -1.91
N ALA A 76 -12.51 3.64 -2.73
CA ALA A 76 -11.14 3.24 -2.49
C ALA A 76 -10.24 3.81 -3.58
N VAL A 77 -9.24 4.59 -3.19
CA VAL A 77 -8.32 5.29 -4.08
C VAL A 77 -7.02 4.52 -4.21
N PHE A 78 -6.56 4.30 -5.43
CA PHE A 78 -5.32 3.58 -5.75
C PHE A 78 -4.46 4.38 -6.71
N SER A 79 -3.20 4.61 -6.33
CA SER A 79 -2.20 5.32 -7.14
C SER A 79 -1.70 4.48 -8.31
N LEU A 80 -1.37 5.17 -9.43
CA LEU A 80 -0.77 4.62 -10.65
C LEU A 80 0.72 5.00 -10.67
N GLU A 81 1.56 4.23 -10.01
CA GLU A 81 2.95 4.60 -9.67
C GLU A 81 3.98 4.24 -10.74
N GLN A 82 3.58 3.66 -11.87
CA GLN A 82 4.50 3.27 -12.96
C GLN A 82 4.58 4.32 -14.08
N GLY A 83 3.99 5.52 -13.88
CA GLY A 83 4.01 6.60 -14.86
C GLY A 83 3.02 6.42 -16.01
N ASP A 84 3.32 7.04 -17.16
CA ASP A 84 2.49 6.95 -18.36
C ASP A 84 2.45 5.55 -18.92
N GLY A 85 1.27 5.11 -19.35
CA GLY A 85 1.12 3.80 -19.99
C GLY A 85 -0.22 3.14 -19.73
N THR A 86 -0.32 1.89 -20.14
CA THR A 86 -1.57 1.11 -20.03
C THR A 86 -1.61 0.33 -18.73
N TYR A 87 -2.64 0.59 -17.94
CA TYR A 87 -2.94 -0.15 -16.73
C TYR A 87 -4.19 -1.02 -16.91
N THR A 88 -4.17 -2.20 -16.31
CA THR A 88 -5.37 -3.03 -16.11
C THR A 88 -5.71 -3.02 -14.63
N ILE A 89 -6.89 -2.51 -14.30
CA ILE A 89 -7.41 -2.45 -12.93
C ILE A 89 -8.45 -3.55 -12.78
N SER A 90 -8.27 -4.46 -11.84
CA SER A 90 -9.17 -5.59 -11.62
C SER A 90 -9.69 -5.59 -10.19
N LEU A 91 -11.01 -5.54 -10.02
CA LEU A 91 -11.65 -5.78 -8.73
C LEU A 91 -11.78 -7.29 -8.52
N CYS A 92 -11.28 -7.77 -7.40
CA CYS A 92 -11.24 -9.18 -7.05
C CYS A 92 -11.95 -9.42 -5.72
N GLU A 93 -12.78 -10.46 -5.68
CA GLU A 93 -13.54 -10.88 -4.52
C GLU A 93 -13.10 -12.28 -4.06
N ASN A 94 -12.89 -12.44 -2.76
CA ASN A 94 -12.45 -13.70 -2.17
C ASN A 94 -13.55 -14.77 -2.25
N ILE A 95 -13.19 -15.95 -2.73
CA ILE A 95 -14.07 -17.13 -2.75
C ILE A 95 -13.80 -17.99 -1.50
N SER A 96 -12.53 -18.31 -1.26
CA SER A 96 -12.11 -19.11 -0.10
C SER A 96 -10.60 -18.99 0.10
N GLY A 97 -10.11 -19.01 1.34
CA GLY A 97 -8.69 -18.96 1.65
C GLY A 97 -7.97 -17.81 0.93
N THR A 98 -7.04 -18.14 0.04
CA THR A 98 -6.29 -17.19 -0.79
C THR A 98 -6.81 -17.09 -2.23
N THR A 99 -7.92 -17.77 -2.57
CA THR A 99 -8.51 -17.79 -3.90
C THR A 99 -9.46 -16.62 -4.11
N TYR A 100 -9.29 -15.90 -5.20
CA TYR A 100 -10.12 -14.76 -5.59
C TYR A 100 -10.67 -14.96 -6.99
N ARG A 101 -11.88 -14.46 -7.24
CA ARG A 101 -12.44 -14.29 -8.59
C ARG A 101 -12.33 -12.82 -9.00
N VAL A 102 -12.17 -12.57 -10.29
CA VAL A 102 -12.29 -11.23 -10.84
C VAL A 102 -13.77 -10.91 -11.00
N VAL A 103 -14.23 -9.85 -10.34
CA VAL A 103 -15.60 -9.34 -10.47
C VAL A 103 -15.74 -8.53 -11.75
N THR A 104 -14.79 -7.61 -11.95
CA THR A 104 -14.72 -6.77 -13.16
C THR A 104 -13.29 -6.27 -13.35
N SER A 105 -12.98 -5.88 -14.60
CA SER A 105 -11.70 -5.27 -14.95
C SER A 105 -11.89 -4.10 -15.90
N LYS A 106 -11.04 -3.11 -15.81
CA LYS A 106 -11.00 -1.97 -16.72
C LYS A 106 -9.57 -1.64 -17.12
N LYS A 107 -9.34 -1.44 -18.42
CA LYS A 107 -8.08 -0.90 -18.93
C LYS A 107 -8.16 0.62 -18.99
N VAL A 108 -7.07 1.27 -18.66
CA VAL A 108 -6.88 2.72 -18.80
C VAL A 108 -5.50 3.00 -19.35
N ASN A 109 -5.43 3.86 -20.36
CA ASN A 109 -4.17 4.41 -20.85
C ASN A 109 -3.94 5.73 -20.12
N ALA A 110 -3.12 5.69 -19.05
CA ALA A 110 -2.82 6.86 -18.25
C ALA A 110 -1.79 7.73 -18.96
N LYS A 111 -2.05 9.04 -18.99
CA LYS A 111 -1.11 10.09 -19.32
C LYS A 111 -1.10 11.05 -18.14
N ILE A 112 -0.10 10.92 -17.27
CA ILE A 112 -0.06 11.58 -15.97
C ILE A 112 0.52 12.97 -16.14
N GLU A 113 -0.27 14.01 -15.80
CA GLU A 113 0.09 15.41 -15.98
C GLU A 113 1.31 15.82 -15.14
N ASN A 114 1.46 15.25 -13.94
CA ASN A 114 2.61 15.46 -13.06
C ASN A 114 3.13 14.10 -12.57
N ALA A 115 4.37 13.76 -12.92
CA ALA A 115 4.99 12.48 -12.58
C ALA A 115 5.04 12.20 -11.07
N TYR A 116 4.97 13.21 -10.22
CA TYR A 116 4.94 13.06 -8.77
C TYR A 116 3.52 12.97 -8.18
N ALA A 117 2.48 13.28 -8.95
CA ALA A 117 1.10 13.29 -8.46
C ALA A 117 0.69 11.96 -7.78
N PRO A 118 1.03 10.76 -8.31
CA PRO A 118 0.68 9.49 -7.67
C PRO A 118 1.24 9.32 -6.25
N TYR A 119 2.29 10.06 -5.92
CA TYR A 119 3.03 9.98 -4.65
C TYR A 119 2.69 11.12 -3.68
N LEU A 120 1.76 12.02 -4.05
CA LEU A 120 1.35 13.18 -3.26
C LEU A 120 -0.10 13.08 -2.76
N ILE A 121 -0.91 12.22 -3.38
CA ILE A 121 -2.33 12.09 -3.05
C ILE A 121 -2.58 11.16 -1.85
N ALA A 122 -3.71 11.39 -1.16
CA ALA A 122 -4.26 10.41 -0.25
C ALA A 122 -4.75 9.17 -1.01
N THR A 123 -4.50 8.00 -0.46
CA THR A 123 -4.93 6.72 -1.01
C THR A 123 -5.57 5.85 0.07
N THR A 124 -6.16 4.72 -0.31
CA THR A 124 -6.71 3.76 0.65
C THR A 124 -5.68 3.31 1.69
N ASP A 125 -4.42 3.17 1.28
CA ASP A 125 -3.33 2.72 2.15
C ASP A 125 -2.61 3.88 2.88
N VAL A 126 -2.80 5.13 2.43
CA VAL A 126 -2.16 6.34 2.99
C VAL A 126 -3.22 7.41 3.13
N GLN A 127 -3.85 7.44 4.29
CA GLN A 127 -5.03 8.27 4.52
C GLN A 127 -4.64 9.59 5.18
N PHE A 128 -5.10 10.69 4.61
CA PHE A 128 -5.06 12.03 5.21
C PHE A 128 -6.05 12.94 4.49
N THR A 129 -6.50 13.95 5.19
CA THR A 129 -7.37 14.99 4.65
C THR A 129 -6.84 16.35 5.11
N SER A 130 -6.89 17.34 4.21
CA SER A 130 -6.44 18.69 4.57
C SER A 130 -7.08 19.15 5.87
N GLY A 131 -6.22 19.56 6.82
CA GLY A 131 -6.64 20.07 8.14
C GLY A 131 -6.96 18.99 9.18
N ASP A 132 -6.78 17.69 8.90
CA ASP A 132 -6.85 16.65 9.92
C ASP A 132 -5.63 16.68 10.86
N ASP A 133 -5.66 15.86 11.91
CA ASP A 133 -4.60 15.88 12.93
C ASP A 133 -3.26 15.35 12.40
N VAL A 134 -3.25 14.47 11.39
CA VAL A 134 -2.04 14.01 10.72
C VAL A 134 -1.36 15.17 9.98
N CYS A 135 -2.15 15.95 9.22
CA CYS A 135 -1.66 17.13 8.51
C CYS A 135 -1.20 18.23 9.46
N LYS A 136 -1.97 18.50 10.53
CA LYS A 136 -1.59 19.50 11.55
C LYS A 136 -0.28 19.12 12.25
N LYS A 137 -0.13 17.84 12.64
CA LYS A 137 1.11 17.36 13.28
C LYS A 137 2.30 17.47 12.32
N ALA A 138 2.13 17.07 11.05
CA ALA A 138 3.18 17.21 10.06
C ALA A 138 3.60 18.68 9.85
N ALA A 139 2.62 19.59 9.75
CA ALA A 139 2.91 21.03 9.62
C ALA A 139 3.63 21.62 10.85
N GLU A 140 3.23 21.20 12.07
CA GLU A 140 3.90 21.57 13.31
C GLU A 140 5.39 21.14 13.32
N LEU A 141 5.64 19.89 12.93
CA LEU A 141 7.00 19.34 12.88
C LEU A 141 7.88 20.05 11.83
N CYS A 142 7.28 20.47 10.74
CA CYS A 142 7.98 21.06 9.59
C CYS A 142 8.07 22.59 9.64
N LYS A 143 7.49 23.27 10.65
CA LYS A 143 7.36 24.74 10.69
C LYS A 143 8.68 25.51 10.54
N ASP A 144 9.78 24.95 11.06
CA ASP A 144 11.10 25.59 11.04
C ASP A 144 12.03 25.00 9.97
N ALA A 145 11.56 23.99 9.21
CA ALA A 145 12.32 23.33 8.15
C ALA A 145 12.62 24.31 7.00
N LYS A 146 13.85 24.27 6.51
CA LYS A 146 14.31 25.15 5.40
C LYS A 146 14.33 24.42 4.07
N THR A 147 14.43 23.09 4.11
CA THR A 147 14.51 22.22 2.93
C THR A 147 13.53 21.04 3.08
N ASP A 148 13.22 20.38 1.99
CA ASP A 148 12.41 19.15 2.04
C ASP A 148 13.10 18.03 2.82
N MET A 149 14.44 17.98 2.81
CA MET A 149 15.19 17.02 3.62
C MET A 149 15.05 17.32 5.12
N ASP A 150 14.98 18.61 5.52
CA ASP A 150 14.71 18.97 6.92
C ASP A 150 13.31 18.52 7.35
N LYS A 151 12.31 18.68 6.47
CA LYS A 151 10.93 18.20 6.74
C LYS A 151 10.91 16.66 6.91
N VAL A 152 11.54 15.94 5.98
CA VAL A 152 11.66 14.47 6.04
C VAL A 152 12.33 14.05 7.36
N THR A 153 13.42 14.72 7.73
CA THR A 153 14.17 14.43 8.96
C THR A 153 13.33 14.70 10.20
N ALA A 154 12.58 15.81 10.25
CA ALA A 154 11.70 16.14 11.36
C ALA A 154 10.60 15.09 11.56
N ILE A 155 9.93 14.67 10.47
CA ILE A 155 8.89 13.63 10.48
C ILE A 155 9.50 12.28 10.92
N TYR A 156 10.66 11.91 10.34
CA TYR A 156 11.36 10.68 10.69
C TYR A 156 11.71 10.62 12.19
N ASN A 157 12.35 11.67 12.70
CA ASN A 157 12.78 11.73 14.10
C ASN A 157 11.58 11.70 15.06
N TYR A 158 10.47 12.34 14.71
CA TYR A 158 9.26 12.30 15.50
C TYR A 158 8.74 10.87 15.62
N ILE A 159 8.56 10.16 14.50
CA ILE A 159 8.06 8.78 14.54
C ILE A 159 9.08 7.86 15.26
N ALA A 160 10.37 7.96 14.93
CA ALA A 160 11.41 7.15 15.54
C ALA A 160 11.52 7.32 17.08
N GLY A 161 11.24 8.52 17.58
CA GLY A 161 11.35 8.83 19.01
C GLY A 161 10.07 8.64 19.83
N HIS A 162 8.90 8.53 19.19
CA HIS A 162 7.62 8.51 19.90
C HIS A 162 6.79 7.25 19.67
N TYR A 163 7.19 6.39 18.71
CA TYR A 163 6.40 5.22 18.34
C TYR A 163 7.09 3.92 18.72
N THR A 164 6.28 2.90 18.92
CA THR A 164 6.74 1.53 19.19
C THR A 164 6.09 0.56 18.21
N TYR A 165 6.74 -0.59 18.00
CA TYR A 165 6.18 -1.64 17.13
C TYR A 165 5.07 -2.41 17.85
N ASP A 166 3.89 -2.54 17.22
CA ASP A 166 2.76 -3.29 17.77
C ASP A 166 2.89 -4.79 17.47
N THR A 167 3.64 -5.50 18.32
CA THR A 167 3.86 -6.94 18.19
C THR A 167 2.57 -7.75 18.33
N LYS A 168 1.61 -7.24 19.12
CA LYS A 168 0.31 -7.89 19.31
C LYS A 168 -0.51 -7.85 18.01
N LEU A 169 -0.64 -6.68 17.39
CA LEU A 169 -1.33 -6.53 16.11
C LEU A 169 -0.66 -7.36 15.02
N ALA A 170 0.68 -7.35 14.95
CA ALA A 170 1.43 -8.18 14.02
C ALA A 170 1.11 -9.68 14.17
N SER A 171 1.05 -10.18 15.40
CA SER A 171 0.68 -11.56 15.72
C SER A 171 -0.78 -11.86 15.34
N ASP A 172 -1.72 -10.96 15.66
CA ASP A 172 -3.13 -11.13 15.34
C ASP A 172 -3.39 -11.17 13.81
N ILE A 173 -2.63 -10.39 13.02
CA ILE A 173 -2.69 -10.43 11.55
C ILE A 173 -2.07 -11.72 11.01
N THR A 174 -0.87 -12.10 11.50
CA THR A 174 -0.14 -13.27 11.02
C THR A 174 -0.91 -14.57 11.31
N SER A 175 -1.58 -14.65 12.46
CA SER A 175 -2.45 -15.78 12.82
C SER A 175 -3.79 -15.79 12.10
N GLY A 176 -4.11 -14.73 11.33
CA GLY A 176 -5.38 -14.59 10.62
C GLY A 176 -6.56 -14.15 11.49
N LYS A 177 -6.34 -13.86 12.78
CA LYS A 177 -7.35 -13.33 13.70
C LYS A 177 -7.84 -11.95 13.27
N VAL A 178 -6.95 -11.11 12.75
CA VAL A 178 -7.28 -9.85 12.07
C VAL A 178 -7.12 -10.06 10.57
N SER A 179 -8.20 -9.82 9.83
CA SER A 179 -8.20 -9.93 8.37
C SER A 179 -8.75 -8.64 7.74
N LYS A 180 -8.50 -8.40 6.44
CA LYS A 180 -8.91 -7.18 5.72
C LYS A 180 -8.24 -5.90 6.27
N TYR A 181 -7.04 -6.05 6.86
CA TYR A 181 -6.36 -4.92 7.50
C TYR A 181 -5.95 -3.85 6.48
N ILE A 182 -6.32 -2.63 6.76
CA ILE A 182 -5.91 -1.40 6.05
C ILE A 182 -5.49 -0.43 7.15
N PRO A 183 -4.33 0.25 7.05
CA PRO A 183 -3.89 1.23 8.04
C PRO A 183 -4.91 2.36 8.22
N ASP A 184 -5.01 2.83 9.44
CA ASP A 184 -5.68 4.08 9.78
C ASP A 184 -4.63 5.02 10.36
N THR A 185 -4.27 6.05 9.60
CA THR A 185 -3.19 6.97 9.98
C THR A 185 -3.55 7.83 11.19
N ALA A 186 -4.82 8.18 11.36
CA ALA A 186 -5.29 8.92 12.54
C ALA A 186 -5.25 8.04 13.81
N ALA A 187 -5.68 6.79 13.71
CA ALA A 187 -5.56 5.84 14.82
C ALA A 187 -4.08 5.56 15.16
N THR A 188 -3.21 5.43 14.15
CA THR A 188 -1.76 5.25 14.35
C THR A 188 -1.16 6.47 15.02
N LEU A 189 -1.50 7.69 14.58
CA LEU A 189 -1.04 8.94 15.20
C LEU A 189 -1.40 8.98 16.69
N ASN A 190 -2.64 8.62 17.04
CA ASN A 190 -3.15 8.72 18.41
C ASN A 190 -2.63 7.63 19.34
N SER A 191 -2.33 6.44 18.81
CA SER A 191 -1.88 5.31 19.63
C SER A 191 -0.38 5.29 19.91
N ASN A 192 0.40 6.03 19.15
CA ASN A 192 1.88 6.01 19.15
C ASN A 192 2.48 4.61 18.96
N LYS A 193 1.77 3.73 18.24
CA LYS A 193 2.25 2.40 17.91
C LYS A 193 1.64 1.88 16.62
N GLY A 194 2.33 0.97 15.95
CA GLY A 194 1.83 0.32 14.75
C GLY A 194 2.76 -0.77 14.26
N ILE A 195 2.27 -1.56 13.32
CA ILE A 195 3.10 -2.51 12.56
C ILE A 195 3.83 -1.76 11.43
N CYS A 196 4.70 -2.47 10.69
CA CYS A 196 5.41 -1.89 9.55
C CYS A 196 4.50 -1.12 8.58
N TYR A 197 3.30 -1.63 8.34
CA TYR A 197 2.33 -1.05 7.42
C TYR A 197 1.75 0.27 7.95
N ASP A 198 1.44 0.35 9.24
CA ASP A 198 0.91 1.56 9.89
C ASP A 198 1.96 2.67 9.94
N LEU A 199 3.17 2.30 10.37
CA LEU A 199 4.28 3.25 10.50
C LEU A 199 4.67 3.82 9.13
N ALA A 200 4.74 2.97 8.11
CA ALA A 200 5.02 3.41 6.74
C ALA A 200 3.86 4.26 6.16
N SER A 201 2.61 3.92 6.50
CA SER A 201 1.43 4.70 6.08
C SER A 201 1.41 6.08 6.70
N LEU A 202 1.63 6.18 8.02
CA LEU A 202 1.68 7.45 8.75
C LEU A 202 2.82 8.35 8.24
N PHE A 203 4.02 7.77 8.06
CA PHE A 203 5.15 8.50 7.51
C PHE A 203 4.84 9.05 6.12
N ALA A 204 4.25 8.23 5.24
CA ALA A 204 3.85 8.68 3.90
C ALA A 204 2.77 9.76 3.95
N ALA A 205 1.77 9.64 4.82
CA ALA A 205 0.71 10.64 4.97
C ALA A 205 1.28 11.99 5.42
N MET A 206 2.16 11.99 6.43
CA MET A 206 2.84 13.20 6.89
C MET A 206 3.70 13.83 5.79
N CYS A 207 4.50 13.05 5.06
CA CYS A 207 5.30 13.57 3.95
C CYS A 207 4.43 14.16 2.84
N ARG A 208 3.40 13.42 2.39
CA ARG A 208 2.51 13.87 1.30
C ARG A 208 1.75 15.14 1.67
N SER A 209 1.33 15.28 2.93
CA SER A 209 0.67 16.49 3.42
C SER A 209 1.57 17.74 3.46
N GLN A 210 2.89 17.56 3.31
CA GLN A 210 3.89 18.61 3.22
C GLN A 210 4.50 18.75 1.82
N ASP A 211 3.77 18.25 0.80
CA ASP A 211 4.15 18.26 -0.62
C ASP A 211 5.43 17.48 -0.93
N ILE A 212 5.78 16.48 -0.12
CA ILE A 212 6.92 15.59 -0.36
C ILE A 212 6.43 14.29 -0.99
N PRO A 213 6.85 13.98 -2.25
CA PRO A 213 6.48 12.73 -2.89
C PRO A 213 6.99 11.53 -2.09
N CYS A 214 6.08 10.63 -1.69
CA CYS A 214 6.40 9.50 -0.85
C CYS A 214 5.64 8.24 -1.30
N THR A 215 6.36 7.12 -1.51
CA THR A 215 5.74 5.81 -1.78
C THR A 215 5.34 5.12 -0.49
N LEU A 216 4.38 4.20 -0.58
CA LEU A 216 4.20 3.12 0.37
C LEU A 216 4.48 1.81 -0.35
N THR A 217 5.63 1.24 -0.13
CA THR A 217 6.09 0.00 -0.78
C THR A 217 5.83 -1.20 0.13
N LYS A 218 5.30 -2.28 -0.44
CA LYS A 218 5.11 -3.57 0.25
C LYS A 218 5.80 -4.68 -0.52
N GLY A 219 6.51 -5.54 0.18
CA GLY A 219 7.27 -6.63 -0.43
C GLY A 219 7.93 -7.52 0.60
N TYR A 220 8.86 -8.35 0.16
CA TYR A 220 9.64 -9.20 1.05
C TYR A 220 10.98 -8.55 1.39
N ALA A 221 11.26 -8.43 2.68
CA ALA A 221 12.58 -8.13 3.22
C ALA A 221 13.13 -9.42 3.83
N GLY A 222 14.01 -10.12 3.10
CA GLY A 222 14.37 -11.47 3.42
C GLY A 222 13.17 -12.43 3.32
N SER A 223 12.83 -13.12 4.40
CA SER A 223 11.68 -14.04 4.47
C SER A 223 10.38 -13.36 4.96
N SER A 224 10.46 -12.13 5.45
CA SER A 224 9.32 -11.44 6.06
C SER A 224 8.64 -10.50 5.08
N TYR A 225 7.30 -10.56 5.02
CA TYR A 225 6.53 -9.56 4.29
C TYR A 225 6.55 -8.25 5.07
N HIS A 226 6.90 -7.16 4.39
CA HIS A 226 7.28 -5.90 5.02
C HIS A 226 6.71 -4.70 4.26
N ALA A 227 6.66 -3.54 4.94
CA ALA A 227 6.30 -2.26 4.35
C ALA A 227 7.35 -1.19 4.71
N TRP A 228 7.70 -0.39 3.71
CA TRP A 228 8.65 0.73 3.83
C TRP A 228 8.29 1.85 2.86
N ASN A 229 9.05 2.93 2.88
CA ASN A 229 8.84 4.10 2.04
C ASN A 229 10.04 4.40 1.14
N LYS A 230 9.79 5.16 0.08
CA LYS A 230 10.80 5.98 -0.58
C LYS A 230 10.27 7.40 -0.64
N VAL A 231 11.11 8.39 -0.32
CA VAL A 231 10.79 9.80 -0.43
C VAL A 231 11.61 10.42 -1.57
N ASN A 232 11.00 11.32 -2.33
CA ASN A 232 11.73 12.10 -3.32
C ASN A 232 12.09 13.46 -2.74
N VAL A 233 13.38 13.76 -2.72
CA VAL A 233 13.90 15.07 -2.33
C VAL A 233 14.82 15.57 -3.42
N SER A 234 14.49 16.70 -4.03
CA SER A 234 15.28 17.30 -5.10
C SER A 234 15.59 16.35 -6.27
N GLY A 235 14.60 15.52 -6.67
CA GLY A 235 14.73 14.56 -7.77
C GLY A 235 15.36 13.21 -7.39
N ASN A 236 15.85 13.04 -6.17
CA ASN A 236 16.48 11.81 -5.70
C ASN A 236 15.53 11.03 -4.78
N TRP A 237 15.47 9.70 -4.95
CA TRP A 237 14.68 8.82 -4.11
C TRP A 237 15.53 8.20 -3.00
N TYR A 238 15.10 8.40 -1.74
CA TYR A 238 15.74 7.87 -0.54
C TYR A 238 14.83 6.82 0.10
N GLN A 239 15.37 5.66 0.45
CA GLN A 239 14.63 4.61 1.15
C GLN A 239 14.58 4.89 2.64
N ILE A 240 13.39 4.79 3.22
CA ILE A 240 13.10 5.00 4.63
C ILE A 240 12.35 3.78 5.17
N ASP A 241 12.83 3.21 6.27
CA ASP A 241 12.18 2.11 6.98
C ASP A 241 11.88 2.53 8.42
N MET A 242 10.61 2.87 8.66
CA MET A 242 10.19 3.32 9.99
C MET A 242 10.14 2.20 11.02
N THR A 243 9.96 0.93 10.61
CA THR A 243 10.04 -0.21 11.53
C THR A 243 11.44 -0.33 12.11
N TYR A 244 12.46 -0.25 11.26
CA TYR A 244 13.85 -0.27 11.72
C TYR A 244 14.17 0.92 12.66
N ALA A 245 13.58 2.09 12.37
CA ALA A 245 13.78 3.29 13.19
C ALA A 245 13.22 3.16 14.62
N VAL A 246 12.05 2.51 14.79
CA VAL A 246 11.38 2.37 16.10
C VAL A 246 11.79 1.12 16.90
N THR A 247 12.54 0.20 16.29
CA THR A 247 12.98 -1.07 16.92
C THR A 247 14.45 -1.08 17.33
N LYS A 248 15.16 0.03 17.17
CA LYS A 248 16.56 0.21 17.57
C LYS A 248 16.74 0.37 19.07
#